data_a00293e7c1de48e7c4cd0a58b709590a
#
_entry.id   a00293e7c1de48e7c4cd0a58b709590a
#
_cell.length_a   1.000
_cell.length_b   1.000
_cell.length_c   1.000
_cell.angle_alpha   90.00
_cell.angle_beta   90.00
_cell.angle_gamma   90.00
#
_symmetry.space_group_name_H-M   'P 1'
#
loop_
_entity.id
_entity.type
_entity.pdbx_description
1 polymer ?
#
loop_
_entity_poly.entity_id
_entity_poly.type
_entity_poly.pdbx_seq_one_letter_code
_entity_poly.pdbx_strand_id
1 'polypeptide(L)'
;PQSINTNYKWVSIYGNNNRVDRCYFRGKNHNGTTLVVWFQSMQNPPPHHHLIDHNYFAFRPTLGFNGGETIRIGTSTYSMNDSYTTVEWNYFEHCNGEIEIISNKSGENIFRYNTFYESEGTLTLRHGNRATVQGNFFFGNGQPNTGGVRIIGEDHKVYNNYFHDLRGSGYRSAITLMNGVPNSPLNRYFQVQRAEISHNTIINCYQPFLIGAGSNGELSLPPLDCVIANNAVSTEYDYAIFNIEDDPINLNYASNIVWGSSLGIPDTTTGVLVMDPQLEMAEDSLWRPQAGSPLIGQATGSYDYVHNDMDGQMRMDSYDIGADQVSSDSVEIHPLTGSDVIPGWLNLVDGTAFIVTNSNGMGIVTLDPDTNIFMLGDTVIISAIADSGWSFSEWGGDISGTDNPLTVVVSGDMYISAVFTPPLQYQIYPWIVGSGSIEYEPQGPMYEPGTSVEINAVPADGWSFSNWSGQWAGSNNPDTVVMNSNLAITANFTVLSSIDSINSVPSKFNLFPSYPNPFNPTTQIKYTHPEAIHVKLIIYDIFGREVTALVNEFQEPGYRSITWHGTDAFGRNVGAGMYFYSMHAGQYRQTNKMVLLK
;
A
#
# COMPACT_ATOMS: atom_id res chain seq x y z
N PRO A 1 8.40 -18.51 -16.40
CA PRO A 1 8.20 -17.71 -15.21
C PRO A 1 7.45 -16.42 -15.57
N GLN A 2 6.30 -16.17 -14.91
CA GLN A 2 5.58 -14.92 -15.13
C GLN A 2 6.29 -13.81 -14.36
N SER A 3 6.36 -12.61 -14.93
CA SER A 3 6.91 -11.44 -14.23
C SER A 3 6.13 -11.22 -12.91
N ILE A 4 6.84 -10.89 -11.83
CA ILE A 4 6.25 -10.55 -10.52
C ILE A 4 5.16 -9.45 -10.64
N ASN A 5 5.27 -8.58 -11.63
CA ASN A 5 4.32 -7.51 -11.92
C ASN A 5 3.07 -7.95 -12.71
N THR A 6 2.96 -9.23 -13.10
CA THR A 6 1.79 -9.72 -13.82
C THR A 6 0.60 -9.80 -12.87
N ASN A 7 -0.39 -8.93 -13.06
CA ASN A 7 -1.62 -8.91 -12.26
C ASN A 7 -2.56 -10.05 -12.67
N TYR A 8 -2.33 -11.22 -12.09
CA TYR A 8 -3.05 -12.45 -12.42
C TYR A 8 -3.68 -13.06 -11.17
N LYS A 9 -4.97 -13.40 -11.23
CA LYS A 9 -5.71 -14.07 -10.14
C LYS A 9 -5.77 -15.56 -10.44
N TRP A 10 -5.59 -16.40 -9.41
CA TRP A 10 -5.74 -17.84 -9.61
C TRP A 10 -7.20 -18.26 -9.64
N VAL A 11 -8.02 -17.70 -8.74
CA VAL A 11 -9.45 -17.95 -8.70
C VAL A 11 -10.22 -16.65 -8.80
N SER A 12 -11.18 -16.58 -9.72
CA SER A 12 -12.12 -15.47 -9.87
C SER A 12 -13.55 -15.99 -9.76
N ILE A 13 -14.25 -15.56 -8.71
CA ILE A 13 -15.62 -15.98 -8.41
C ILE A 13 -16.60 -14.91 -8.90
N TYR A 14 -17.59 -15.32 -9.65
CA TYR A 14 -18.68 -14.49 -10.16
C TYR A 14 -20.03 -15.11 -9.86
N GLY A 15 -21.09 -14.31 -9.86
CA GLY A 15 -22.44 -14.77 -9.58
C GLY A 15 -22.70 -14.93 -8.08
N ASN A 16 -23.45 -15.94 -7.69
CA ASN A 16 -23.89 -16.18 -6.32
C ASN A 16 -23.93 -17.66 -5.97
N ASN A 17 -23.92 -17.95 -4.66
CA ASN A 17 -23.96 -19.29 -4.08
C ASN A 17 -22.85 -20.25 -4.58
N ASN A 18 -21.69 -19.72 -4.90
CA ASN A 18 -20.53 -20.57 -5.21
C ASN A 18 -19.84 -21.00 -3.93
N ARG A 19 -19.25 -22.19 -3.97
CA ARG A 19 -18.38 -22.69 -2.92
C ARG A 19 -16.99 -23.00 -3.49
N VAL A 20 -15.96 -22.63 -2.72
CA VAL A 20 -14.57 -23.03 -2.96
C VAL A 20 -14.11 -23.70 -1.69
N ASP A 21 -13.91 -25.01 -1.75
CA ASP A 21 -13.55 -25.79 -0.58
C ASP A 21 -12.45 -26.82 -0.89
N ARG A 22 -11.71 -27.20 0.16
CA ARG A 22 -10.71 -28.27 0.15
C ARG A 22 -9.71 -28.13 -1.00
N CYS A 23 -9.31 -26.86 -1.29
CA CYS A 23 -8.30 -26.53 -2.27
C CYS A 23 -6.99 -26.20 -1.57
N TYR A 24 -5.87 -26.55 -2.20
CA TYR A 24 -4.54 -26.19 -1.76
C TYR A 24 -3.94 -25.14 -2.71
N PHE A 25 -3.76 -23.93 -2.20
CA PHE A 25 -3.19 -22.78 -2.93
C PHE A 25 -1.83 -22.46 -2.37
N ARG A 26 -0.77 -22.74 -3.10
CA ARG A 26 0.61 -22.58 -2.59
C ARG A 26 1.51 -21.81 -3.54
N GLY A 27 2.39 -20.98 -2.97
CA GLY A 27 3.54 -20.40 -3.68
C GLY A 27 3.21 -19.39 -4.77
N LYS A 28 2.07 -18.67 -4.65
CA LYS A 28 1.74 -17.62 -5.61
C LYS A 28 2.66 -16.41 -5.42
N ASN A 29 3.65 -16.25 -6.29
CA ASN A 29 4.73 -15.28 -6.18
C ASN A 29 4.62 -14.06 -7.11
N HIS A 30 3.46 -13.75 -7.64
CA HIS A 30 3.23 -12.61 -8.53
C HIS A 30 2.01 -11.79 -8.11
N ASN A 31 1.90 -10.56 -8.63
CA ASN A 31 0.82 -9.64 -8.36
C ASN A 31 -0.58 -10.21 -8.67
N GLY A 32 -1.59 -9.65 -8.05
CA GLY A 32 -2.98 -10.08 -8.12
C GLY A 32 -3.33 -11.07 -7.02
N THR A 33 -4.57 -10.99 -6.53
CA THR A 33 -5.08 -11.84 -5.46
C THR A 33 -5.00 -13.33 -5.79
N THR A 34 -4.86 -14.19 -4.80
CA THR A 34 -4.98 -15.64 -5.04
C THR A 34 -6.44 -15.97 -5.38
N LEU A 35 -7.39 -15.52 -4.54
CA LEU A 35 -8.81 -15.68 -4.78
C LEU A 35 -9.52 -14.34 -4.69
N VAL A 36 -10.41 -14.05 -5.64
CA VAL A 36 -11.23 -12.83 -5.64
C VAL A 36 -12.70 -13.12 -5.91
N VAL A 37 -13.56 -12.52 -5.10
CA VAL A 37 -15.00 -12.44 -5.35
C VAL A 37 -15.28 -11.14 -6.10
N TRP A 38 -15.78 -11.25 -7.32
CA TRP A 38 -16.12 -10.11 -8.15
C TRP A 38 -17.59 -9.74 -8.03
N PHE A 39 -17.85 -8.46 -7.85
CA PHE A 39 -19.18 -7.90 -8.05
C PHE A 39 -19.38 -7.58 -9.52
N GLN A 40 -20.51 -7.98 -10.06
CA GLN A 40 -20.88 -7.60 -11.43
C GLN A 40 -21.25 -6.11 -11.49
N SER A 41 -21.08 -5.49 -12.66
CA SER A 41 -21.33 -4.07 -12.93
C SER A 41 -22.83 -3.73 -12.94
N MET A 42 -23.59 -4.08 -11.90
CA MET A 42 -24.99 -3.74 -11.77
C MET A 42 -25.17 -2.70 -10.67
N GLN A 43 -26.08 -1.75 -10.87
CA GLN A 43 -26.66 -1.00 -9.75
C GLN A 43 -27.43 -2.01 -8.89
N ASN A 44 -27.05 -2.16 -7.61
CA ASN A 44 -27.56 -3.16 -6.68
C ASN A 44 -27.34 -4.61 -7.12
N PRO A 45 -26.10 -5.12 -7.08
CA PRO A 45 -25.86 -6.53 -7.30
C PRO A 45 -26.62 -7.36 -6.25
N PRO A 46 -27.21 -8.50 -6.62
CA PRO A 46 -27.85 -9.38 -5.65
C PRO A 46 -26.83 -9.86 -4.62
N PRO A 47 -27.25 -10.20 -3.38
CA PRO A 47 -26.36 -10.78 -2.39
C PRO A 47 -25.73 -12.05 -2.93
N HIS A 48 -24.43 -12.25 -2.68
CA HIS A 48 -23.66 -13.31 -3.34
C HIS A 48 -23.72 -14.63 -2.60
N HIS A 49 -23.74 -14.63 -1.25
CA HIS A 49 -23.77 -15.83 -0.39
C HIS A 49 -22.75 -16.90 -0.80
N HIS A 50 -21.52 -16.50 -1.10
CA HIS A 50 -20.45 -17.45 -1.38
C HIS A 50 -19.94 -18.08 -0.09
N LEU A 51 -19.45 -19.32 -0.20
CA LEU A 51 -18.76 -20.03 0.86
C LEU A 51 -17.35 -20.38 0.41
N ILE A 52 -16.36 -19.92 1.20
CA ILE A 52 -14.94 -20.22 1.00
C ILE A 52 -14.46 -20.93 2.26
N ASP A 53 -14.35 -22.26 2.20
CA ASP A 53 -14.16 -23.06 3.40
C ASP A 53 -13.18 -24.22 3.22
N HIS A 54 -12.53 -24.62 4.32
CA HIS A 54 -11.60 -25.74 4.37
C HIS A 54 -10.51 -25.70 3.30
N ASN A 55 -10.02 -24.49 2.94
CA ASN A 55 -8.91 -24.34 2.00
C ASN A 55 -7.60 -24.13 2.75
N TYR A 56 -6.52 -24.58 2.15
CA TYR A 56 -5.16 -24.31 2.57
C TYR A 56 -4.54 -23.27 1.66
N PHE A 57 -4.28 -22.08 2.18
CA PHE A 57 -3.52 -21.02 1.53
C PHE A 57 -2.12 -20.96 2.13
N ALA A 58 -1.08 -21.16 1.31
CA ALA A 58 0.27 -21.34 1.84
C ALA A 58 1.34 -20.60 1.04
N PHE A 59 2.35 -20.12 1.75
CA PHE A 59 3.63 -19.66 1.22
C PHE A 59 3.50 -18.63 0.10
N ARG A 60 2.69 -17.58 0.34
CA ARG A 60 2.65 -16.42 -0.52
C ARG A 60 3.76 -15.45 -0.09
N PRO A 61 4.83 -15.29 -0.88
CA PRO A 61 5.95 -14.44 -0.49
C PRO A 61 5.57 -12.95 -0.48
N THR A 62 6.31 -12.17 0.29
CA THR A 62 6.18 -10.72 0.33
C THR A 62 6.45 -10.11 -1.04
N LEU A 63 5.49 -9.35 -1.58
CA LEU A 63 5.62 -8.71 -2.89
C LEU A 63 6.13 -7.27 -2.82
N GLY A 64 6.01 -6.63 -1.63
CA GLY A 64 6.48 -5.26 -1.42
C GLY A 64 5.61 -4.16 -2.03
N PHE A 65 4.44 -4.49 -2.59
CA PHE A 65 3.50 -3.56 -3.20
C PHE A 65 2.04 -4.07 -3.11
N ASN A 66 1.08 -3.19 -3.34
CA ASN A 66 -0.36 -3.49 -3.29
C ASN A 66 -0.78 -4.49 -4.38
N GLY A 67 -1.68 -5.39 -4.07
CA GLY A 67 -2.20 -6.44 -4.96
C GLY A 67 -1.72 -7.84 -4.59
N GLY A 68 -1.13 -7.98 -3.40
CA GLY A 68 -0.66 -9.24 -2.83
C GLY A 68 -1.67 -9.98 -1.95
N GLU A 69 -2.92 -9.54 -1.87
CA GLU A 69 -3.93 -10.18 -1.01
C GLU A 69 -4.11 -11.66 -1.32
N THR A 70 -4.27 -12.47 -0.31
CA THR A 70 -4.63 -13.89 -0.49
C THR A 70 -6.08 -14.01 -0.90
N ILE A 71 -7.01 -13.40 -0.16
CA ILE A 71 -8.42 -13.33 -0.52
C ILE A 71 -8.86 -11.87 -0.61
N ARG A 72 -9.65 -11.54 -1.64
CA ARG A 72 -10.34 -10.25 -1.74
C ARG A 72 -11.82 -10.47 -2.01
N ILE A 73 -12.69 -9.87 -1.19
CA ILE A 73 -14.14 -9.96 -1.35
C ILE A 73 -14.67 -8.60 -1.77
N GLY A 74 -15.08 -8.49 -3.02
CA GLY A 74 -15.57 -7.25 -3.61
C GLY A 74 -14.49 -6.34 -4.17
N THR A 75 -14.91 -5.14 -4.55
CA THR A 75 -14.06 -4.08 -5.10
C THR A 75 -14.46 -2.73 -4.51
N SER A 76 -13.56 -1.76 -4.51
CA SER A 76 -13.86 -0.42 -4.00
C SER A 76 -15.05 0.26 -4.70
N THR A 77 -15.32 -0.06 -5.95
CA THR A 77 -16.44 0.52 -6.71
C THR A 77 -17.81 0.12 -6.16
N TYR A 78 -17.92 -1.08 -5.57
CA TYR A 78 -19.16 -1.63 -5.03
C TYR A 78 -19.07 -1.90 -3.52
N SER A 79 -18.17 -1.23 -2.85
CA SER A 79 -17.77 -1.51 -1.45
C SER A 79 -18.90 -1.37 -0.42
N MET A 80 -19.94 -0.62 -0.73
CA MET A 80 -21.09 -0.42 0.18
C MET A 80 -22.24 -1.41 -0.09
N ASN A 81 -22.05 -2.39 -0.98
CA ASN A 81 -23.02 -3.45 -1.19
C ASN A 81 -22.73 -4.65 -0.28
N ASP A 82 -23.77 -5.34 0.11
CA ASP A 82 -23.67 -6.50 0.98
C ASP A 82 -23.43 -7.77 0.16
N SER A 83 -22.43 -8.55 0.54
CA SER A 83 -22.05 -9.79 -0.14
C SER A 83 -22.60 -11.03 0.54
N TYR A 84 -22.69 -11.04 1.87
CA TYR A 84 -23.03 -12.22 2.69
C TYR A 84 -22.12 -13.42 2.40
N THR A 85 -20.86 -13.16 2.01
CA THR A 85 -19.87 -14.21 1.80
C THR A 85 -19.33 -14.69 3.14
N THR A 86 -19.26 -16.00 3.32
CA THR A 86 -18.64 -16.63 4.49
C THR A 86 -17.28 -17.19 4.11
N VAL A 87 -16.27 -16.86 4.92
CA VAL A 87 -14.91 -17.42 4.85
C VAL A 87 -14.66 -18.13 6.17
N GLU A 88 -14.62 -19.46 6.16
CA GLU A 88 -14.55 -20.23 7.39
C GLU A 88 -13.70 -21.49 7.24
N TRP A 89 -13.12 -21.96 8.35
CA TRP A 89 -12.36 -23.20 8.40
C TRP A 89 -11.22 -23.25 7.36
N ASN A 90 -10.59 -22.10 7.04
CA ASN A 90 -9.42 -22.07 6.17
C ASN A 90 -8.15 -21.97 7.01
N TYR A 91 -7.09 -22.54 6.51
CA TYR A 91 -5.75 -22.43 7.08
C TYR A 91 -4.88 -21.55 6.20
N PHE A 92 -4.33 -20.49 6.79
CA PHE A 92 -3.45 -19.51 6.13
C PHE A 92 -2.06 -19.62 6.74
N GLU A 93 -1.08 -20.08 5.99
CA GLU A 93 0.29 -20.24 6.44
C GLU A 93 1.23 -19.42 5.59
N HIS A 94 2.06 -18.58 6.22
CA HIS A 94 3.00 -17.69 5.54
C HIS A 94 2.38 -16.93 4.35
N CYS A 95 1.19 -16.40 4.54
CA CYS A 95 0.49 -15.62 3.52
C CYS A 95 0.97 -14.15 3.55
N ASN A 96 2.19 -13.89 3.07
CA ASN A 96 2.96 -12.66 3.29
C ASN A 96 2.86 -11.65 2.14
N GLY A 97 1.96 -11.85 1.16
CA GLY A 97 1.94 -11.09 -0.09
C GLY A 97 1.85 -9.58 0.08
N GLU A 98 1.05 -9.10 1.02
CA GLU A 98 0.96 -7.70 1.43
C GLU A 98 0.33 -7.58 2.83
N ILE A 99 0.07 -6.33 3.27
CA ILE A 99 -0.54 -6.07 4.59
C ILE A 99 -1.94 -6.67 4.76
N GLU A 100 -2.69 -6.90 3.68
CA GLU A 100 -4.04 -7.46 3.71
C GLU A 100 -4.00 -8.95 3.30
N ILE A 101 -3.93 -9.88 4.27
CA ILE A 101 -4.08 -11.32 3.97
C ILE A 101 -5.46 -11.54 3.37
N ILE A 102 -6.49 -11.01 4.05
CA ILE A 102 -7.86 -10.93 3.54
C ILE A 102 -8.23 -9.45 3.42
N SER A 103 -8.64 -9.02 2.22
CA SER A 103 -9.15 -7.69 1.96
C SER A 103 -10.66 -7.74 1.76
N ASN A 104 -11.40 -7.47 2.83
CA ASN A 104 -12.87 -7.36 2.76
C ASN A 104 -13.28 -6.00 2.20
N LYS A 105 -13.96 -5.99 1.05
CA LYS A 105 -14.44 -4.76 0.37
C LYS A 105 -15.94 -4.82 0.07
N SER A 106 -16.72 -5.33 1.04
CA SER A 106 -18.19 -5.40 0.97
C SER A 106 -18.80 -5.67 2.33
N GLY A 107 -20.10 -5.46 2.47
CA GLY A 107 -20.82 -5.62 3.73
C GLY A 107 -21.30 -7.05 4.02
N GLU A 108 -21.73 -7.28 5.27
CA GLU A 108 -22.40 -8.49 5.79
C GLU A 108 -21.61 -9.79 5.64
N ASN A 109 -20.29 -9.72 5.54
CA ASN A 109 -19.43 -10.90 5.42
C ASN A 109 -19.08 -11.50 6.78
N ILE A 110 -18.89 -12.81 6.81
CA ILE A 110 -18.54 -13.57 8.01
C ILE A 110 -17.17 -14.22 7.80
N PHE A 111 -16.27 -13.99 8.75
CA PHE A 111 -14.94 -14.60 8.82
C PHE A 111 -14.85 -15.36 10.14
N ARG A 112 -14.88 -16.70 10.09
CA ARG A 112 -14.91 -17.48 11.32
C ARG A 112 -14.13 -18.79 11.23
N TYR A 113 -13.58 -19.21 12.38
CA TYR A 113 -12.92 -20.49 12.55
C TYR A 113 -11.75 -20.73 11.60
N ASN A 114 -11.15 -19.63 11.12
CA ASN A 114 -9.94 -19.70 10.31
C ASN A 114 -8.72 -19.66 11.22
N THR A 115 -7.65 -20.31 10.80
CA THR A 115 -6.35 -20.21 11.45
C THR A 115 -5.36 -19.46 10.55
N PHE A 116 -4.75 -18.43 11.10
CA PHE A 116 -3.67 -17.66 10.50
C PHE A 116 -2.38 -18.00 11.21
N TYR A 117 -1.46 -18.67 10.51
CA TYR A 117 -0.22 -19.16 11.06
C TYR A 117 0.96 -18.46 10.40
N GLU A 118 1.76 -17.75 11.19
CA GLU A 118 2.97 -17.04 10.74
C GLU A 118 2.76 -16.19 9.47
N SER A 119 1.59 -15.60 9.31
CA SER A 119 1.22 -14.82 8.13
C SER A 119 1.39 -13.32 8.40
N GLU A 120 2.22 -12.66 7.57
CA GLU A 120 2.45 -11.22 7.66
C GLU A 120 1.27 -10.42 7.13
N GLY A 121 0.64 -9.61 7.96
CA GLY A 121 -0.51 -8.80 7.57
C GLY A 121 -1.72 -9.04 8.46
N THR A 122 -2.90 -8.71 7.96
CA THR A 122 -4.15 -8.69 8.73
C THR A 122 -5.33 -9.24 7.94
N LEU A 123 -6.34 -9.72 8.65
CA LEU A 123 -7.70 -9.75 8.16
C LEU A 123 -8.20 -8.30 8.21
N THR A 124 -8.37 -7.67 7.05
CA THR A 124 -8.74 -6.26 6.94
C THR A 124 -10.18 -6.08 6.51
N LEU A 125 -10.98 -5.45 7.36
CA LEU A 125 -12.32 -4.96 7.03
C LEU A 125 -12.16 -3.62 6.29
N ARG A 126 -11.73 -3.71 5.01
CA ARG A 126 -11.24 -2.56 4.24
C ARG A 126 -12.34 -1.61 3.78
N HIS A 127 -13.51 -2.18 3.45
CA HIS A 127 -14.73 -1.48 3.07
C HIS A 127 -15.95 -2.33 3.39
N GLY A 128 -17.14 -1.72 3.32
CA GLY A 128 -18.39 -2.34 3.71
C GLY A 128 -18.62 -2.27 5.22
N ASN A 129 -19.80 -2.61 5.63
CA ASN A 129 -20.24 -2.52 7.03
C ASN A 129 -20.75 -3.87 7.52
N ARG A 130 -20.96 -4.02 8.82
CA ARG A 130 -21.60 -5.17 9.47
C ARG A 130 -20.91 -6.53 9.21
N ALA A 131 -19.59 -6.51 9.03
CA ALA A 131 -18.84 -7.76 8.96
C ALA A 131 -18.65 -8.34 10.36
N THR A 132 -18.65 -9.69 10.43
CA THR A 132 -18.41 -10.46 11.64
C THR A 132 -17.08 -11.22 11.53
N VAL A 133 -16.22 -11.07 12.56
CA VAL A 133 -14.95 -11.80 12.70
C VAL A 133 -15.01 -12.55 14.04
N GLN A 134 -15.20 -13.87 14.00
CA GLN A 134 -15.42 -14.65 15.21
C GLN A 134 -14.65 -15.97 15.23
N GLY A 135 -14.16 -16.37 16.40
CA GLY A 135 -13.59 -17.70 16.61
C GLY A 135 -12.39 -18.01 15.71
N ASN A 136 -11.65 -17.00 15.26
CA ASN A 136 -10.44 -17.21 14.47
C ASN A 136 -9.22 -17.28 15.38
N PHE A 137 -8.21 -18.02 14.94
CA PHE A 137 -6.94 -18.17 15.61
C PHE A 137 -5.84 -17.49 14.82
N PHE A 138 -5.06 -16.62 15.48
CA PHE A 138 -3.94 -15.91 14.90
C PHE A 138 -2.67 -16.23 15.67
N PHE A 139 -1.75 -16.97 15.06
CA PHE A 139 -0.47 -17.36 15.63
C PHE A 139 0.67 -16.67 14.90
N GLY A 140 1.38 -15.79 15.62
CA GLY A 140 2.54 -15.08 15.07
C GLY A 140 3.83 -15.85 15.25
N ASN A 141 3.96 -16.65 16.31
CA ASN A 141 5.16 -17.41 16.69
C ASN A 141 6.45 -16.57 16.61
N GLY A 142 6.36 -15.29 16.95
CA GLY A 142 7.50 -14.39 16.91
C GLY A 142 7.89 -13.89 15.51
N GLN A 143 7.18 -14.27 14.45
CA GLN A 143 7.48 -13.80 13.10
C GLN A 143 7.15 -12.30 12.94
N PRO A 144 8.06 -11.50 12.37
CA PRO A 144 7.84 -10.09 12.14
C PRO A 144 6.59 -9.81 11.29
N ASN A 145 5.97 -8.66 11.49
CA ASN A 145 4.83 -8.17 10.70
C ASN A 145 3.55 -9.02 10.76
N THR A 146 3.49 -10.04 11.60
CA THR A 146 2.25 -10.81 11.82
C THR A 146 1.24 -9.95 12.55
N GLY A 147 0.02 -9.87 12.04
CA GLY A 147 -1.04 -9.01 12.59
C GLY A 147 -2.37 -9.75 12.73
N GLY A 148 -3.34 -9.09 13.32
CA GLY A 148 -4.66 -9.68 13.54
C GLY A 148 -5.74 -9.02 12.68
N VAL A 149 -6.62 -8.20 13.28
CA VAL A 149 -7.79 -7.63 12.61
C VAL A 149 -7.66 -6.11 12.48
N ARG A 150 -7.79 -5.59 11.25
CA ARG A 150 -7.81 -4.14 10.98
C ARG A 150 -9.22 -3.71 10.57
N ILE A 151 -9.79 -2.75 11.30
CA ILE A 151 -11.19 -2.35 11.23
C ILE A 151 -11.30 -0.98 10.56
N ILE A 152 -12.13 -0.89 9.49
CA ILE A 152 -12.55 0.33 8.81
C ILE A 152 -14.04 0.19 8.48
N GLY A 153 -14.87 1.21 8.76
CA GLY A 153 -16.31 1.17 8.50
C GLY A 153 -17.15 0.97 9.76
N GLU A 154 -18.40 0.57 9.60
CA GLU A 154 -19.42 0.66 10.65
C GLU A 154 -19.98 -0.71 11.05
N ASP A 155 -20.42 -0.81 12.32
CA ASP A 155 -21.19 -1.92 12.87
C ASP A 155 -20.52 -3.30 12.77
N HIS A 156 -19.19 -3.34 12.81
CA HIS A 156 -18.41 -4.57 12.77
C HIS A 156 -18.39 -5.26 14.13
N LYS A 157 -18.39 -6.58 14.13
CA LYS A 157 -18.27 -7.42 15.34
C LYS A 157 -17.01 -8.27 15.27
N VAL A 158 -16.16 -8.16 16.30
CA VAL A 158 -14.91 -8.91 16.41
C VAL A 158 -14.90 -9.61 17.78
N TYR A 159 -15.18 -10.90 17.82
CA TYR A 159 -15.33 -11.60 19.08
C TYR A 159 -14.90 -13.07 19.06
N ASN A 160 -14.61 -13.60 20.24
CA ASN A 160 -14.13 -14.98 20.46
C ASN A 160 -12.89 -15.33 19.64
N ASN A 161 -12.07 -14.33 19.21
CA ASN A 161 -10.85 -14.62 18.49
C ASN A 161 -9.68 -14.77 19.48
N TYR A 162 -8.74 -15.63 19.11
CA TYR A 162 -7.54 -15.90 19.85
C TYR A 162 -6.32 -15.37 19.09
N PHE A 163 -5.55 -14.50 19.73
CA PHE A 163 -4.34 -13.89 19.17
C PHE A 163 -3.14 -14.24 20.04
N HIS A 164 -2.12 -14.86 19.45
CA HIS A 164 -0.94 -15.27 20.18
C HIS A 164 0.35 -14.89 19.45
N ASP A 165 1.24 -14.25 20.20
CA ASP A 165 2.64 -13.99 19.81
C ASP A 165 2.81 -13.24 18.48
N LEU A 166 1.88 -12.32 18.18
CA LEU A 166 1.94 -11.46 17.00
C LEU A 166 3.01 -10.37 17.18
N ARG A 167 3.82 -10.12 16.14
CA ARG A 167 4.93 -9.15 16.16
C ARG A 167 4.70 -7.92 15.30
N GLY A 168 3.54 -7.77 14.72
CA GLY A 168 3.17 -6.59 13.96
C GLY A 168 2.86 -5.39 14.87
N SER A 169 3.00 -4.21 14.29
CA SER A 169 2.64 -2.93 14.90
C SER A 169 2.00 -1.99 13.88
N GLY A 170 1.46 -0.87 14.33
CA GLY A 170 0.71 0.04 13.48
C GLY A 170 -0.50 -0.67 12.89
N TYR A 171 -0.66 -0.65 11.59
CA TYR A 171 -1.79 -1.32 10.92
C TYR A 171 -1.80 -2.85 11.07
N ARG A 172 -0.73 -3.45 11.63
CA ARG A 172 -0.59 -4.87 11.91
C ARG A 172 -0.67 -5.21 13.39
N SER A 173 -1.25 -4.35 14.23
CA SER A 173 -1.55 -4.67 15.62
C SER A 173 -2.51 -5.87 15.71
N ALA A 174 -2.63 -6.50 16.88
CA ALA A 174 -3.59 -7.60 17.03
C ALA A 174 -5.01 -7.13 16.70
N ILE A 175 -5.40 -5.93 17.17
CA ILE A 175 -6.65 -5.27 16.76
C ILE A 175 -6.38 -3.78 16.49
N THR A 176 -6.71 -3.32 15.29
CA THR A 176 -6.52 -1.94 14.84
C THR A 176 -7.85 -1.29 14.48
N LEU A 177 -8.18 -0.15 15.11
CA LEU A 177 -9.30 0.72 14.71
C LEU A 177 -8.72 1.93 13.96
N MET A 178 -9.09 2.06 12.68
CA MET A 178 -8.56 3.10 11.81
C MET A 178 -9.29 4.44 11.97
N ASN A 179 -8.58 5.53 11.72
CA ASN A 179 -9.24 6.80 11.43
C ASN A 179 -9.90 6.79 10.05
N GLY A 180 -10.97 7.57 9.91
CA GLY A 180 -11.69 7.76 8.67
C GLY A 180 -11.36 9.07 7.97
N VAL A 181 -11.73 9.14 6.69
CA VAL A 181 -11.66 10.34 5.84
C VAL A 181 -13.01 11.05 5.88
N PRO A 182 -13.10 12.37 6.14
CA PRO A 182 -14.34 13.11 6.05
C PRO A 182 -14.97 13.02 4.64
N ASN A 183 -16.26 12.69 4.58
CA ASN A 183 -16.96 12.45 3.31
C ASN A 183 -16.23 11.47 2.39
N SER A 184 -15.79 10.35 2.96
CA SER A 184 -14.94 9.36 2.29
C SER A 184 -15.50 8.92 0.95
N PRO A 185 -14.73 9.04 -0.16
CA PRO A 185 -15.09 8.35 -1.40
C PRO A 185 -14.96 6.84 -1.24
N LEU A 186 -15.62 6.07 -2.11
CA LEU A 186 -15.73 4.61 -2.03
C LEU A 186 -14.40 3.85 -1.95
N ASN A 187 -13.32 4.45 -2.42
CA ASN A 187 -11.98 3.83 -2.42
C ASN A 187 -11.08 4.27 -1.26
N ARG A 188 -11.61 5.08 -0.31
CA ARG A 188 -10.85 5.58 0.85
C ARG A 188 -11.34 4.92 2.14
N TYR A 189 -11.03 5.49 3.28
CA TYR A 189 -11.28 4.93 4.60
C TYR A 189 -12.56 5.55 5.19
N PHE A 190 -13.60 4.73 5.35
CA PHE A 190 -14.78 5.14 6.11
C PHE A 190 -14.44 5.19 7.60
N GLN A 191 -15.08 6.10 8.34
CA GLN A 191 -14.89 6.20 9.78
C GLN A 191 -15.31 4.89 10.47
N VAL A 192 -14.54 4.42 11.43
CA VAL A 192 -14.96 3.31 12.29
C VAL A 192 -16.03 3.82 13.24
N GLN A 193 -17.21 3.22 13.16
CA GLN A 193 -18.34 3.58 14.04
C GLN A 193 -19.03 2.33 14.57
N ARG A 194 -19.41 2.36 15.84
CA ARG A 194 -20.17 1.30 16.52
C ARG A 194 -19.58 -0.11 16.36
N ALA A 195 -18.26 -0.19 16.24
CA ALA A 195 -17.58 -1.47 16.24
C ALA A 195 -17.64 -2.07 17.66
N GLU A 196 -17.95 -3.36 17.74
CA GLU A 196 -17.98 -4.13 18.98
C GLU A 196 -16.84 -5.15 18.99
N ILE A 197 -15.89 -4.95 19.90
CA ILE A 197 -14.72 -5.83 20.09
C ILE A 197 -14.85 -6.50 21.45
N SER A 198 -15.26 -7.77 21.46
CA SER A 198 -15.60 -8.41 22.73
C SER A 198 -15.15 -9.87 22.81
N HIS A 199 -14.93 -10.35 24.05
CA HIS A 199 -14.61 -11.75 24.31
C HIS A 199 -13.43 -12.27 23.45
N ASN A 200 -12.40 -11.47 23.23
CA ASN A 200 -11.18 -11.91 22.57
C ASN A 200 -10.09 -12.20 23.61
N THR A 201 -9.22 -13.14 23.31
CA THR A 201 -8.02 -13.43 24.10
C THR A 201 -6.79 -13.02 23.30
N ILE A 202 -5.96 -12.11 23.87
CA ILE A 202 -4.77 -11.55 23.24
C ILE A 202 -3.57 -11.81 24.13
N ILE A 203 -2.69 -12.72 23.68
CA ILE A 203 -1.57 -13.19 24.48
C ILE A 203 -0.26 -12.86 23.80
N ASN A 204 0.63 -12.22 24.56
CA ASN A 204 2.00 -11.92 24.16
C ASN A 204 2.15 -11.27 22.77
N CYS A 205 1.14 -10.46 22.37
CA CYS A 205 1.21 -9.67 21.15
C CYS A 205 1.99 -8.37 21.39
N TYR A 206 2.83 -7.98 20.43
CA TYR A 206 3.69 -6.79 20.56
C TYR A 206 2.88 -5.51 20.72
N GLN A 207 1.80 -5.36 19.97
CA GLN A 207 0.84 -4.25 20.08
C GLN A 207 -0.59 -4.80 20.11
N PRO A 208 -1.22 -4.96 21.29
CA PRO A 208 -2.56 -5.52 21.41
C PRO A 208 -3.63 -4.68 20.71
N PHE A 209 -3.74 -3.41 21.02
CA PHE A 209 -4.69 -2.49 20.41
C PHE A 209 -4.00 -1.25 19.84
N LEU A 210 -4.41 -0.85 18.65
CA LEU A 210 -4.12 0.47 18.09
C LEU A 210 -5.44 1.17 17.76
N ILE A 211 -5.68 2.35 18.34
CA ILE A 211 -6.94 3.09 18.22
C ILE A 211 -6.65 4.45 17.60
N GLY A 212 -7.45 4.83 16.60
CA GLY A 212 -7.25 6.06 15.85
C GLY A 212 -6.10 5.97 14.84
N ALA A 213 -5.81 4.76 14.35
CA ALA A 213 -4.66 4.49 13.52
C ALA A 213 -4.63 5.30 12.22
N GLY A 214 -3.45 5.82 11.90
CA GLY A 214 -3.19 6.57 10.67
C GLY A 214 -3.65 8.02 10.71
N SER A 215 -3.84 8.58 11.91
CA SER A 215 -4.23 9.98 12.09
C SER A 215 -3.31 10.95 11.33
N ASN A 216 -3.90 11.74 10.44
CA ASN A 216 -3.20 12.75 9.65
C ASN A 216 -4.20 13.77 9.10
N GLY A 217 -3.77 14.71 8.25
CA GLY A 217 -4.64 15.73 7.67
C GLY A 217 -5.76 15.20 6.77
N GLU A 218 -5.69 13.97 6.27
CA GLU A 218 -6.74 13.29 5.49
C GLU A 218 -7.57 12.34 6.36
N LEU A 219 -6.90 11.47 7.13
CA LEU A 219 -7.52 10.51 8.05
C LEU A 219 -7.76 11.20 9.40
N SER A 220 -8.80 12.01 9.50
CA SER A 220 -9.05 12.93 10.61
C SER A 220 -10.33 12.65 11.39
N LEU A 221 -11.02 11.55 11.10
CA LEU A 221 -12.21 11.12 11.85
C LEU A 221 -11.84 9.94 12.74
N PRO A 222 -11.67 10.14 14.06
CA PRO A 222 -11.36 9.07 14.99
C PRO A 222 -12.52 8.08 15.13
N PRO A 223 -12.28 6.86 15.67
CA PRO A 223 -13.34 5.90 15.97
C PRO A 223 -14.45 6.50 16.83
N LEU A 224 -15.71 6.19 16.52
CA LEU A 224 -16.90 6.77 17.11
C LEU A 224 -17.84 5.70 17.67
N ASP A 225 -18.35 5.89 18.90
CA ASP A 225 -19.36 5.05 19.56
C ASP A 225 -18.99 3.54 19.60
N CYS A 226 -17.72 3.21 19.70
CA CYS A 226 -17.23 1.84 19.72
C CYS A 226 -17.23 1.24 21.13
N VAL A 227 -17.22 -0.10 21.20
CA VAL A 227 -17.17 -0.86 22.46
C VAL A 227 -15.99 -1.84 22.44
N ILE A 228 -15.20 -1.83 23.52
CA ILE A 228 -14.17 -2.84 23.80
C ILE A 228 -14.53 -3.49 25.13
N ALA A 229 -14.98 -4.77 25.12
CA ALA A 229 -15.58 -5.38 26.29
C ALA A 229 -15.21 -6.86 26.45
N ASN A 230 -15.08 -7.29 27.71
CA ASN A 230 -14.86 -8.69 28.06
C ASN A 230 -13.65 -9.33 27.35
N ASN A 231 -12.61 -8.57 27.04
CA ASN A 231 -11.39 -9.09 26.44
C ASN A 231 -10.37 -9.42 27.54
N ALA A 232 -9.67 -10.55 27.37
CA ALA A 232 -8.53 -10.94 28.17
C ALA A 232 -7.24 -10.60 27.43
N VAL A 233 -6.38 -9.79 28.05
CA VAL A 233 -5.11 -9.37 27.42
C VAL A 233 -3.95 -9.63 28.39
N SER A 234 -2.91 -10.32 27.92
CA SER A 234 -1.67 -10.49 28.66
C SER A 234 -0.49 -10.34 27.71
N THR A 235 0.47 -9.46 28.03
CA THR A 235 1.67 -9.28 27.21
C THR A 235 2.88 -8.93 28.06
N GLU A 236 4.03 -9.50 27.70
CA GLU A 236 5.33 -9.21 28.32
C GLU A 236 6.05 -8.05 27.64
N TYR A 237 5.52 -7.55 26.51
CA TYR A 237 6.15 -6.46 25.78
C TYR A 237 5.97 -5.13 26.48
N ASP A 238 7.04 -4.32 26.45
CA ASP A 238 7.03 -2.95 26.91
C ASP A 238 6.38 -2.03 25.86
N TYR A 239 5.10 -2.29 25.57
CA TYR A 239 4.26 -1.50 24.68
C TYR A 239 2.89 -1.27 25.32
N ALA A 240 2.26 -0.14 25.02
CA ALA A 240 0.94 0.15 25.57
C ALA A 240 -0.11 -0.86 25.09
N ILE A 241 -0.91 -1.40 26.02
CA ILE A 241 -2.02 -2.32 25.67
C ILE A 241 -3.03 -1.61 24.78
N PHE A 242 -3.44 -0.39 25.16
CA PHE A 242 -4.28 0.48 24.35
C PHE A 242 -3.41 1.64 23.83
N ASN A 243 -2.86 1.49 22.64
CA ASN A 243 -2.13 2.57 21.98
C ASN A 243 -3.12 3.51 21.28
N ILE A 244 -3.22 4.76 21.73
CA ILE A 244 -4.12 5.77 21.17
C ILE A 244 -3.30 6.71 20.28
N GLU A 245 -3.50 6.66 18.96
CA GLU A 245 -2.92 7.63 18.01
C GLU A 245 -3.82 8.87 17.82
N ASP A 246 -5.15 8.68 17.94
CA ASP A 246 -6.13 9.75 17.91
C ASP A 246 -7.25 9.40 18.89
N ASP A 247 -7.67 10.37 19.70
CA ASP A 247 -8.64 10.16 20.78
C ASP A 247 -10.00 9.75 20.22
N PRO A 248 -10.49 8.53 20.54
CA PRO A 248 -11.80 8.07 20.05
C PRO A 248 -12.93 8.85 20.70
N ILE A 249 -14.03 8.97 19.97
CA ILE A 249 -15.24 9.63 20.47
C ILE A 249 -16.20 8.57 21.03
N ASN A 250 -16.59 8.71 22.29
CA ASN A 250 -17.52 7.81 23.00
C ASN A 250 -17.09 6.31 22.94
N LEU A 251 -15.80 6.03 23.07
CA LEU A 251 -15.35 4.64 23.21
C LEU A 251 -15.70 4.15 24.62
N ASN A 252 -16.45 3.06 24.69
CA ASN A 252 -16.84 2.42 25.93
C ASN A 252 -16.00 1.19 26.22
N TYR A 253 -15.41 1.12 27.40
CA TYR A 253 -14.75 -0.09 27.91
C TYR A 253 -15.64 -0.75 28.96
N ALA A 254 -15.75 -2.10 28.91
CA ALA A 254 -16.52 -2.87 29.88
C ALA A 254 -15.86 -4.22 30.19
N SER A 255 -15.57 -4.47 31.45
CA SER A 255 -15.08 -5.77 31.98
C SER A 255 -13.90 -6.38 31.20
N ASN A 256 -12.95 -5.54 30.75
CA ASN A 256 -11.69 -6.05 30.20
C ASN A 256 -10.71 -6.33 31.34
N ILE A 257 -10.08 -7.50 31.33
CA ILE A 257 -8.96 -7.82 32.23
C ILE A 257 -7.68 -7.82 31.43
N VAL A 258 -6.73 -7.01 31.85
CA VAL A 258 -5.50 -6.74 31.11
C VAL A 258 -4.27 -6.82 32.01
N TRP A 259 -3.17 -7.37 31.48
CA TRP A 259 -1.89 -7.47 32.17
C TRP A 259 -0.73 -7.15 31.22
N GLY A 260 0.12 -6.22 31.63
CA GLY A 260 1.28 -5.79 30.85
C GLY A 260 1.98 -4.59 31.51
N SER A 261 3.07 -4.15 30.92
CA SER A 261 3.94 -3.09 31.48
C SER A 261 3.31 -1.69 31.40
N SER A 262 2.44 -1.43 30.43
CA SER A 262 1.81 -0.13 30.19
C SER A 262 0.37 -0.28 29.71
N LEU A 263 -0.55 0.45 30.36
CA LEU A 263 -1.96 0.43 29.96
C LEU A 263 -2.22 1.30 28.71
N GLY A 264 -1.55 2.45 28.58
CA GLY A 264 -1.73 3.40 27.48
C GLY A 264 -2.94 4.34 27.60
N ILE A 265 -3.81 4.09 28.58
CA ILE A 265 -4.95 4.92 28.99
C ILE A 265 -4.88 5.13 30.51
N PRO A 266 -5.64 6.08 31.11
CA PRO A 266 -5.62 6.28 32.55
C PRO A 266 -5.99 5.02 33.33
N ASP A 267 -5.27 4.70 34.41
CA ASP A 267 -5.52 3.54 35.29
C ASP A 267 -6.92 3.57 35.95
N THR A 268 -7.55 4.73 35.95
CA THR A 268 -8.91 4.93 36.47
C THR A 268 -10.00 4.71 35.43
N THR A 269 -9.64 4.24 34.22
CA THR A 269 -10.60 4.01 33.15
C THR A 269 -11.60 2.95 33.56
N THR A 270 -12.88 3.30 33.62
CA THR A 270 -13.94 2.36 33.96
C THR A 270 -14.04 1.25 32.92
N GLY A 271 -14.21 0.01 33.36
CA GLY A 271 -14.36 -1.16 32.48
C GLY A 271 -13.05 -1.78 32.02
N VAL A 272 -11.92 -1.33 32.57
CA VAL A 272 -10.61 -1.96 32.41
C VAL A 272 -10.04 -2.26 33.79
N LEU A 273 -9.70 -3.51 34.03
CA LEU A 273 -9.09 -3.96 35.27
C LEU A 273 -7.68 -4.48 34.97
N VAL A 274 -6.67 -3.82 35.56
CA VAL A 274 -5.27 -4.24 35.47
C VAL A 274 -5.03 -5.34 36.48
N MET A 275 -5.00 -6.57 36.00
CA MET A 275 -4.87 -7.76 36.83
C MET A 275 -4.33 -8.91 35.98
N ASP A 276 -3.48 -9.76 36.57
CA ASP A 276 -3.05 -11.01 35.93
C ASP A 276 -4.26 -11.90 35.63
N PRO A 277 -4.53 -12.23 34.36
CA PRO A 277 -5.66 -13.09 33.97
C PRO A 277 -5.50 -14.54 34.41
N GLN A 278 -4.36 -14.93 34.98
CA GLN A 278 -4.04 -16.28 35.44
C GLN A 278 -4.33 -17.34 34.38
N LEU A 279 -3.63 -17.21 33.26
CA LEU A 279 -3.67 -18.16 32.15
C LEU A 279 -2.56 -19.20 32.29
N GLU A 280 -2.81 -20.41 31.83
CA GLU A 280 -1.80 -21.47 31.70
C GLU A 280 -1.83 -22.11 30.30
N MET A 281 -0.69 -22.62 29.88
CA MET A 281 -0.57 -23.37 28.64
C MET A 281 -1.20 -24.75 28.81
N ALA A 282 -2.29 -25.02 28.09
CA ALA A 282 -2.98 -26.28 28.11
C ALA A 282 -2.35 -27.33 27.16
N GLU A 283 -2.84 -28.56 27.22
CA GLU A 283 -2.33 -29.68 26.39
C GLU A 283 -2.49 -29.45 24.89
N ASP A 284 -3.47 -28.64 24.49
CA ASP A 284 -3.71 -28.23 23.10
C ASP A 284 -2.85 -27.05 22.64
N SER A 285 -1.90 -26.64 23.48
CA SER A 285 -1.01 -25.50 23.22
C SER A 285 -1.69 -24.13 23.17
N LEU A 286 -2.88 -24.00 23.75
CA LEU A 286 -3.55 -22.72 23.95
C LEU A 286 -3.39 -22.25 25.41
N TRP A 287 -3.33 -20.94 25.59
CA TRP A 287 -3.40 -20.33 26.91
C TRP A 287 -4.85 -20.26 27.38
N ARG A 288 -5.17 -20.97 28.45
CA ARG A 288 -6.51 -21.11 29.01
C ARG A 288 -6.59 -20.61 30.45
N PRO A 289 -7.76 -20.14 30.93
CA PRO A 289 -7.94 -19.73 32.30
C PRO A 289 -7.66 -20.88 33.28
N GLN A 290 -6.79 -20.62 34.26
CA GLN A 290 -6.56 -21.54 35.38
C GLN A 290 -7.80 -21.64 36.29
N ALA A 291 -7.90 -22.69 37.07
CA ALA A 291 -8.88 -22.77 38.11
C ALA A 291 -8.74 -21.59 39.10
N GLY A 292 -9.78 -20.78 39.22
CA GLY A 292 -9.78 -19.55 40.03
C GLY A 292 -9.33 -18.31 39.33
N SER A 293 -9.07 -18.36 38.03
CA SER A 293 -8.78 -17.20 37.20
C SER A 293 -9.84 -16.09 37.39
N PRO A 294 -9.44 -14.82 37.45
CA PRO A 294 -10.38 -13.70 37.54
C PRO A 294 -11.22 -13.51 36.28
N LEU A 295 -10.99 -14.27 35.22
CA LEU A 295 -11.78 -14.25 33.99
C LEU A 295 -13.12 -14.96 34.16
N ILE A 296 -13.18 -16.00 35.04
CA ILE A 296 -14.28 -16.95 35.13
C ILE A 296 -15.54 -16.26 35.66
N GLY A 297 -16.62 -16.29 34.87
CA GLY A 297 -17.93 -15.75 35.19
C GLY A 297 -18.00 -14.24 35.38
N GLN A 298 -17.05 -13.49 34.89
CA GLN A 298 -16.93 -12.03 35.14
C GLN A 298 -17.29 -11.16 33.94
N ALA A 299 -17.65 -11.74 32.81
CA ALA A 299 -18.12 -10.96 31.67
C ALA A 299 -19.44 -10.24 31.99
N THR A 300 -19.59 -9.04 31.48
CA THR A 300 -20.78 -8.22 31.69
C THR A 300 -21.39 -7.74 30.38
N GLY A 301 -22.63 -7.26 30.45
CA GLY A 301 -23.37 -6.84 29.26
C GLY A 301 -24.15 -7.99 28.63
N SER A 302 -24.92 -7.67 27.60
CA SER A 302 -25.70 -8.63 26.82
C SER A 302 -25.24 -8.57 25.36
N TYR A 303 -24.69 -9.66 24.88
CA TYR A 303 -24.18 -9.81 23.51
C TYR A 303 -24.94 -10.98 22.87
N ASP A 304 -26.11 -10.70 22.33
CA ASP A 304 -27.05 -11.69 21.80
C ASP A 304 -26.46 -12.54 20.64
N TYR A 305 -25.29 -12.19 20.15
CA TYR A 305 -24.57 -12.90 19.10
C TYR A 305 -23.45 -13.81 19.64
N VAL A 306 -23.10 -13.71 20.93
CA VAL A 306 -22.05 -14.50 21.57
C VAL A 306 -22.70 -15.68 22.31
N HIS A 307 -22.97 -16.76 21.57
CA HIS A 307 -23.60 -17.96 22.15
C HIS A 307 -22.57 -19.01 22.59
N ASN A 308 -21.56 -19.19 21.77
CA ASN A 308 -20.48 -20.14 22.00
C ASN A 308 -19.16 -19.40 22.19
N ASP A 309 -18.18 -20.09 22.72
CA ASP A 309 -16.80 -19.63 22.84
C ASP A 309 -15.94 -19.97 21.60
N MET A 310 -14.61 -19.83 21.71
CA MET A 310 -13.68 -20.15 20.63
C MET A 310 -13.62 -21.65 20.30
N ASP A 311 -13.96 -22.52 21.26
CA ASP A 311 -13.95 -23.97 21.12
C ASP A 311 -15.30 -24.56 20.64
N GLY A 312 -16.27 -23.67 20.41
CA GLY A 312 -17.63 -24.06 20.07
C GLY A 312 -18.49 -24.47 21.28
N GLN A 313 -17.95 -24.40 22.48
CA GLN A 313 -18.64 -24.72 23.71
C GLN A 313 -19.66 -23.64 24.06
N MET A 314 -20.85 -24.04 24.52
CA MET A 314 -21.91 -23.08 24.83
C MET A 314 -21.57 -22.27 26.08
N ARG A 315 -21.69 -20.95 25.98
CA ARG A 315 -21.58 -20.06 27.13
C ARG A 315 -22.86 -20.08 27.93
N MET A 316 -22.77 -20.51 29.19
CA MET A 316 -23.93 -20.77 30.09
C MET A 316 -23.89 -19.82 31.29
N ASP A 317 -25.04 -19.37 31.73
CA ASP A 317 -25.33 -18.60 32.96
C ASP A 317 -24.49 -17.34 33.17
N SER A 318 -23.19 -17.46 33.40
CA SER A 318 -22.24 -16.35 33.53
C SER A 318 -21.07 -16.58 32.59
N TYR A 319 -20.88 -15.65 31.63
CA TYR A 319 -19.82 -15.75 30.63
C TYR A 319 -18.46 -15.43 31.23
N ASP A 320 -17.45 -16.14 30.75
CA ASP A 320 -16.05 -15.82 31.08
C ASP A 320 -15.55 -14.65 30.19
N ILE A 321 -14.62 -13.89 30.74
CA ILE A 321 -13.91 -12.86 29.97
C ILE A 321 -12.87 -13.56 29.08
N GLY A 322 -12.76 -13.11 27.82
CA GLY A 322 -11.88 -13.73 26.84
C GLY A 322 -12.62 -14.67 25.88
N ALA A 323 -11.85 -15.29 25.00
CA ALA A 323 -12.39 -16.13 23.93
C ALA A 323 -12.85 -17.51 24.41
N ASP A 324 -12.29 -17.98 25.51
CA ASP A 324 -12.54 -19.30 26.12
C ASP A 324 -13.57 -19.21 27.24
N GLN A 325 -14.44 -20.19 27.32
CA GLN A 325 -15.37 -20.44 28.43
C GLN A 325 -14.95 -21.72 29.15
N VAL A 326 -14.57 -21.61 30.40
CA VAL A 326 -14.24 -22.81 31.18
C VAL A 326 -15.43 -23.76 31.23
N SER A 327 -15.34 -24.88 30.55
CA SER A 327 -16.40 -25.87 30.38
C SER A 327 -15.84 -27.29 30.44
N SER A 328 -16.73 -28.27 30.73
CA SER A 328 -16.44 -29.69 30.61
C SER A 328 -17.00 -30.30 29.31
N ASP A 329 -17.62 -29.48 28.48
CA ASP A 329 -18.16 -29.93 27.19
C ASP A 329 -17.02 -30.24 26.21
N SER A 330 -17.33 -31.05 25.19
CA SER A 330 -16.33 -31.36 24.16
C SER A 330 -15.91 -30.13 23.38
N VAL A 331 -14.62 -30.03 23.07
CA VAL A 331 -14.08 -29.03 22.12
C VAL A 331 -14.51 -29.47 20.72
N GLU A 332 -15.26 -28.60 20.04
CA GLU A 332 -15.74 -28.82 18.66
C GLU A 332 -14.92 -28.01 17.65
N ILE A 333 -14.38 -26.89 18.08
CA ILE A 333 -13.58 -25.96 17.26
C ILE A 333 -12.17 -25.93 17.83
N HIS A 334 -11.16 -26.08 16.99
CA HIS A 334 -9.77 -26.03 17.38
C HIS A 334 -8.95 -25.28 16.29
N PRO A 335 -7.77 -24.80 16.61
CA PRO A 335 -6.87 -24.25 15.59
C PRO A 335 -6.58 -25.29 14.51
N LEU A 336 -6.80 -24.91 13.27
CA LEU A 336 -6.52 -25.78 12.14
C LEU A 336 -5.03 -25.94 11.90
N THR A 337 -4.68 -27.09 11.36
CA THR A 337 -3.39 -27.37 10.74
C THR A 337 -3.57 -27.61 9.23
N GLY A 338 -2.48 -27.63 8.49
CA GLY A 338 -2.54 -27.98 7.07
C GLY A 338 -3.24 -29.31 6.80
N SER A 339 -3.08 -30.31 7.69
CA SER A 339 -3.68 -31.64 7.55
C SER A 339 -5.21 -31.63 7.65
N ASP A 340 -5.81 -30.69 8.36
CA ASP A 340 -7.27 -30.61 8.55
C ASP A 340 -8.00 -30.16 7.28
N VAL A 341 -7.31 -29.44 6.40
CA VAL A 341 -7.87 -28.77 5.23
C VAL A 341 -7.32 -29.27 3.89
N ILE A 342 -6.22 -30.04 3.92
CA ILE A 342 -5.68 -30.67 2.71
C ILE A 342 -6.70 -31.65 2.12
N PRO A 343 -6.96 -31.64 0.80
CA PRO A 343 -7.80 -32.64 0.17
C PRO A 343 -7.31 -34.05 0.47
N GLY A 344 -8.17 -34.96 0.93
CA GLY A 344 -7.80 -36.31 1.35
C GLY A 344 -7.17 -37.19 0.24
N TRP A 345 -7.22 -36.75 -1.03
CA TRP A 345 -6.53 -37.37 -2.16
C TRP A 345 -5.11 -36.82 -2.37
N LEU A 346 -4.79 -35.66 -1.79
CA LEU A 346 -3.46 -35.06 -1.83
C LEU A 346 -2.62 -35.72 -0.73
N ASN A 347 -2.23 -36.96 -0.94
CA ASN A 347 -1.20 -37.58 -0.11
C ASN A 347 0.11 -36.82 -0.38
N LEU A 348 0.39 -35.84 0.44
CA LEU A 348 1.77 -35.40 0.61
C LEU A 348 2.49 -36.65 1.14
N VAL A 349 3.33 -37.26 0.33
CA VAL A 349 4.11 -38.42 0.74
C VAL A 349 4.87 -38.01 1.99
N ASP A 350 4.69 -38.72 3.09
CA ASP A 350 5.45 -38.48 4.31
C ASP A 350 6.93 -38.36 3.96
N GLY A 351 7.56 -37.26 4.39
CA GLY A 351 8.95 -36.95 4.08
C GLY A 351 9.19 -36.12 2.83
N THR A 352 8.15 -35.56 2.18
CA THR A 352 8.34 -34.53 1.14
C THR A 352 8.30 -33.14 1.74
N ALA A 353 9.09 -32.25 1.13
CA ALA A 353 9.14 -30.83 1.44
C ALA A 353 9.13 -29.99 0.16
N PHE A 354 8.75 -28.75 0.27
CA PHE A 354 8.68 -27.83 -0.86
C PHE A 354 9.73 -26.73 -0.74
N ILE A 355 10.30 -26.34 -1.86
CA ILE A 355 11.12 -25.13 -1.94
C ILE A 355 10.35 -24.11 -2.76
N VAL A 356 10.01 -22.97 -2.12
CA VAL A 356 9.39 -21.83 -2.78
C VAL A 356 10.44 -20.76 -2.99
N THR A 357 10.64 -20.34 -4.23
CA THR A 357 11.66 -19.35 -4.58
C THR A 357 11.03 -18.00 -4.95
N ASN A 358 11.71 -16.92 -4.58
CA ASN A 358 11.34 -15.55 -4.93
C ASN A 358 12.57 -14.75 -5.39
N SER A 359 12.33 -13.67 -6.14
CA SER A 359 13.34 -12.72 -6.57
C SER A 359 12.97 -11.32 -6.11
N ASN A 360 13.86 -10.66 -5.39
CA ASN A 360 13.76 -9.26 -5.03
C ASN A 360 14.74 -8.46 -5.92
N GLY A 361 14.19 -7.74 -6.90
CA GLY A 361 14.94 -7.13 -8.01
C GLY A 361 14.78 -7.92 -9.31
N MET A 362 15.60 -7.61 -10.32
CA MET A 362 15.50 -8.20 -11.66
C MET A 362 16.45 -9.39 -11.80
N GLY A 363 15.87 -10.57 -11.83
CA GLY A 363 16.57 -11.85 -11.93
C GLY A 363 15.64 -13.02 -11.59
N ILE A 364 16.15 -14.21 -11.66
CA ILE A 364 15.42 -15.45 -11.36
C ILE A 364 16.21 -16.35 -10.43
N VAL A 365 15.49 -17.18 -9.70
CA VAL A 365 16.07 -18.30 -8.93
C VAL A 365 15.73 -19.60 -9.64
N THR A 366 16.71 -20.45 -9.83
CA THR A 366 16.56 -21.80 -10.41
C THR A 366 16.96 -22.86 -9.42
N LEU A 367 16.33 -24.02 -9.51
CA LEU A 367 16.61 -25.20 -8.70
C LEU A 367 17.13 -26.32 -9.63
N ASP A 368 18.09 -27.07 -9.15
CA ASP A 368 18.57 -28.30 -9.81
C ASP A 368 18.57 -29.44 -8.77
N PRO A 369 17.69 -30.46 -8.92
CA PRO A 369 16.72 -30.70 -10.01
C PRO A 369 15.64 -29.62 -10.16
N ASP A 370 15.17 -29.38 -11.40
CA ASP A 370 14.12 -28.39 -11.74
C ASP A 370 12.74 -28.92 -11.28
N THR A 371 12.54 -28.91 -10.00
CA THR A 371 11.29 -29.23 -9.29
C THR A 371 11.21 -28.37 -8.05
N ASN A 372 10.02 -28.24 -7.49
CA ASN A 372 9.80 -27.58 -6.21
C ASN A 372 9.38 -28.54 -5.10
N ILE A 373 9.36 -29.85 -5.37
CA ILE A 373 9.01 -30.92 -4.40
C ILE A 373 10.22 -31.84 -4.29
N PHE A 374 10.67 -32.04 -3.07
CA PHE A 374 11.85 -32.82 -2.73
C PHE A 374 11.57 -33.77 -1.56
N MET A 375 12.34 -34.82 -1.43
CA MET A 375 12.34 -35.63 -0.21
C MET A 375 13.17 -34.94 0.88
N LEU A 376 12.79 -35.09 2.13
CA LEU A 376 13.64 -34.68 3.25
C LEU A 376 15.00 -35.36 3.15
N GLY A 377 16.08 -34.60 3.23
CA GLY A 377 17.44 -35.05 3.05
C GLY A 377 17.99 -34.90 1.63
N ASP A 378 17.16 -34.58 0.64
CA ASP A 378 17.63 -34.28 -0.71
C ASP A 378 18.58 -33.08 -0.71
N THR A 379 19.51 -33.10 -1.65
CA THR A 379 20.42 -32.00 -1.89
C THR A 379 20.04 -31.28 -3.16
N VAL A 380 19.84 -29.97 -3.06
CA VAL A 380 19.41 -29.11 -4.15
C VAL A 380 20.43 -28.02 -4.40
N ILE A 381 20.78 -27.80 -5.66
CA ILE A 381 21.59 -26.65 -6.06
C ILE A 381 20.66 -25.49 -6.43
N ILE A 382 20.85 -24.36 -5.77
CA ILE A 382 20.07 -23.15 -5.97
C ILE A 382 20.95 -22.12 -6.65
N SER A 383 20.47 -21.55 -7.75
CA SER A 383 21.23 -20.54 -8.50
C SER A 383 20.41 -19.28 -8.70
N ALA A 384 20.99 -18.14 -8.38
CA ALA A 384 20.44 -16.82 -8.68
C ALA A 384 21.03 -16.30 -9.99
N ILE A 385 20.19 -16.04 -10.96
CA ILE A 385 20.58 -15.54 -12.29
C ILE A 385 20.04 -14.13 -12.44
N ALA A 386 20.95 -13.15 -12.41
CA ALA A 386 20.60 -11.75 -12.58
C ALA A 386 20.26 -11.41 -14.04
N ASP A 387 19.27 -10.54 -14.24
CA ASP A 387 19.01 -9.95 -15.56
C ASP A 387 20.15 -9.00 -15.98
N SER A 388 20.18 -8.66 -17.27
CA SER A 388 21.22 -7.78 -17.83
C SER A 388 21.36 -6.48 -17.03
N GLY A 389 22.56 -6.18 -16.59
CA GLY A 389 22.92 -5.02 -15.80
C GLY A 389 22.65 -5.15 -14.30
N TRP A 390 21.93 -6.16 -13.83
CA TRP A 390 21.72 -6.42 -12.40
C TRP A 390 22.79 -7.38 -11.85
N SER A 391 22.95 -7.40 -10.55
CA SER A 391 23.87 -8.29 -9.86
C SER A 391 23.18 -8.98 -8.70
N PHE A 392 23.44 -10.28 -8.52
CA PHE A 392 23.04 -10.97 -7.30
C PHE A 392 23.79 -10.39 -6.10
N SER A 393 23.08 -10.12 -5.03
CA SER A 393 23.61 -9.57 -3.79
C SER A 393 23.73 -10.63 -2.71
N GLU A 394 22.61 -11.24 -2.36
CA GLU A 394 22.55 -12.20 -1.25
C GLU A 394 21.30 -13.08 -1.33
N TRP A 395 21.35 -14.19 -0.58
CA TRP A 395 20.19 -15.03 -0.30
C TRP A 395 19.46 -14.55 0.94
N GLY A 396 18.14 -14.75 0.97
CA GLY A 396 17.26 -14.47 2.10
C GLY A 396 16.17 -15.55 2.26
N GLY A 397 15.30 -15.38 3.25
CA GLY A 397 14.33 -16.37 3.66
C GLY A 397 14.96 -17.38 4.63
N ASP A 398 14.71 -18.67 4.42
CA ASP A 398 15.24 -19.74 5.29
C ASP A 398 16.73 -20.04 5.07
N ILE A 399 17.34 -19.37 4.11
CA ILE A 399 18.79 -19.42 3.86
C ILE A 399 19.39 -18.02 3.85
N SER A 400 20.69 -17.92 4.02
CA SER A 400 21.42 -16.66 3.97
C SER A 400 22.82 -16.88 3.38
N GLY A 401 23.45 -15.79 2.93
CA GLY A 401 24.80 -15.81 2.38
C GLY A 401 24.88 -15.25 0.97
N THR A 402 26.08 -15.24 0.41
CA THR A 402 26.40 -14.62 -0.89
C THR A 402 26.95 -15.62 -1.91
N ASP A 403 27.14 -16.89 -1.52
CA ASP A 403 27.60 -17.93 -2.44
C ASP A 403 26.51 -18.24 -3.48
N ASN A 404 26.89 -18.23 -4.76
CA ASN A 404 25.98 -18.49 -5.86
C ASN A 404 26.73 -19.25 -6.99
N PRO A 405 26.33 -20.47 -7.32
CA PRO A 405 25.23 -21.24 -6.76
C PRO A 405 25.47 -21.70 -5.31
N LEU A 406 24.37 -21.99 -4.59
CA LEU A 406 24.40 -22.52 -3.24
C LEU A 406 23.81 -23.92 -3.20
N THR A 407 24.44 -24.83 -2.43
CA THR A 407 23.92 -26.18 -2.21
C THR A 407 23.19 -26.25 -0.86
N VAL A 408 21.95 -26.71 -0.86
CA VAL A 408 21.10 -26.80 0.32
C VAL A 408 20.61 -28.22 0.52
N VAL A 409 20.58 -28.69 1.77
CA VAL A 409 19.93 -29.94 2.15
C VAL A 409 18.51 -29.63 2.62
N VAL A 410 17.51 -30.28 2.02
CA VAL A 410 16.11 -30.09 2.33
C VAL A 410 15.78 -30.70 3.68
N SER A 411 15.52 -29.86 4.68
CA SER A 411 15.19 -30.29 6.05
C SER A 411 13.71 -30.12 6.40
N GLY A 412 12.95 -29.48 5.54
CA GLY A 412 11.53 -29.15 5.65
C GLY A 412 11.13 -28.25 4.51
N ASP A 413 9.93 -27.72 4.56
CA ASP A 413 9.49 -26.66 3.64
C ASP A 413 10.42 -25.46 3.77
N MET A 414 10.83 -24.89 2.65
CA MET A 414 11.76 -23.75 2.60
C MET A 414 11.25 -22.64 1.72
N TYR A 415 11.34 -21.43 2.21
CA TYR A 415 11.19 -20.22 1.44
C TYR A 415 12.55 -19.58 1.17
N ILE A 416 12.91 -19.42 -0.09
CA ILE A 416 14.22 -18.92 -0.51
C ILE A 416 14.04 -17.69 -1.39
N SER A 417 14.68 -16.59 -1.05
CA SER A 417 14.69 -15.39 -1.86
C SER A 417 16.11 -15.03 -2.32
N ALA A 418 16.22 -14.56 -3.56
CA ALA A 418 17.44 -13.93 -4.05
C ALA A 418 17.25 -12.42 -4.13
N VAL A 419 18.18 -11.67 -3.58
CA VAL A 419 18.21 -10.21 -3.68
C VAL A 419 19.13 -9.82 -4.83
N PHE A 420 18.58 -9.05 -5.77
CA PHE A 420 19.34 -8.49 -6.89
C PHE A 420 19.41 -6.98 -6.74
N THR A 421 20.58 -6.42 -6.99
CA THR A 421 20.82 -4.98 -6.96
C THR A 421 20.87 -4.41 -8.38
N PRO A 422 20.25 -3.26 -8.62
CA PRO A 422 20.32 -2.61 -9.91
C PRO A 422 21.75 -2.15 -10.22
N PRO A 423 22.08 -1.94 -11.50
CA PRO A 423 23.35 -1.35 -11.86
C PRO A 423 23.52 0.01 -11.19
N LEU A 424 24.71 0.27 -10.70
CA LEU A 424 25.04 1.59 -10.18
C LEU A 424 24.88 2.61 -11.29
N GLN A 425 24.11 3.66 -11.06
CA GLN A 425 23.88 4.73 -12.01
C GLN A 425 24.03 6.09 -11.34
N TYR A 426 24.52 7.06 -12.10
CA TYR A 426 24.71 8.42 -11.67
C TYR A 426 23.83 9.37 -12.48
N GLN A 427 23.43 10.47 -11.86
CA GLN A 427 22.57 11.49 -12.46
C GLN A 427 23.27 12.84 -12.54
N ILE A 428 23.01 13.57 -13.62
CA ILE A 428 23.37 14.98 -13.72
C ILE A 428 22.19 15.82 -13.22
N TYR A 429 22.46 16.73 -12.28
CA TYR A 429 21.50 17.72 -11.76
C TYR A 429 21.84 19.09 -12.38
N PRO A 430 21.12 19.49 -13.43
CA PRO A 430 21.39 20.74 -14.11
C PRO A 430 20.76 21.94 -13.44
N TRP A 431 21.49 23.03 -13.38
CA TRP A 431 20.99 24.35 -13.02
C TRP A 431 21.34 25.34 -14.13
N ILE A 432 20.53 26.38 -14.30
CA ILE A 432 20.70 27.41 -15.32
C ILE A 432 20.64 28.78 -14.63
N VAL A 433 21.66 29.58 -14.85
CA VAL A 433 21.70 31.00 -14.48
C VAL A 433 21.68 31.82 -15.77
N GLY A 434 20.71 32.70 -15.91
CA GLY A 434 20.45 33.40 -17.16
C GLY A 434 19.38 32.69 -18.02
N SER A 435 19.51 32.71 -19.35
CA SER A 435 18.55 32.10 -20.26
C SER A 435 19.24 31.24 -21.32
N GLY A 436 18.86 29.96 -21.37
CA GLY A 436 19.40 28.94 -22.27
C GLY A 436 18.90 27.55 -21.90
N SER A 437 19.53 26.54 -22.48
CA SER A 437 19.28 25.12 -22.16
C SER A 437 20.59 24.35 -22.08
N ILE A 438 20.53 23.14 -21.54
CA ILE A 438 21.65 22.20 -21.53
C ILE A 438 21.22 20.96 -22.29
N GLU A 439 22.03 20.53 -23.23
CA GLU A 439 21.86 19.28 -23.98
C GLU A 439 22.92 18.28 -23.56
N TYR A 440 22.61 16.98 -23.67
CA TYR A 440 23.48 15.89 -23.28
C TYR A 440 23.62 14.87 -24.40
N GLU A 441 24.82 14.35 -24.59
CA GLU A 441 25.07 13.21 -25.48
C GLU A 441 26.02 12.20 -24.78
N PRO A 442 25.61 10.94 -24.51
CA PRO A 442 24.28 10.39 -24.81
C PRO A 442 23.17 11.03 -23.96
N GLN A 443 21.95 11.09 -24.50
CA GLN A 443 20.79 11.56 -23.76
C GLN A 443 20.35 10.53 -22.72
N GLY A 444 19.96 11.00 -21.54
CA GLY A 444 19.39 10.12 -20.51
C GLY A 444 19.36 10.80 -19.14
N PRO A 445 18.45 10.36 -18.25
CA PRO A 445 18.46 10.85 -16.87
C PRO A 445 19.52 10.18 -16.00
N MET A 446 20.00 8.98 -16.39
CA MET A 446 20.91 8.13 -15.62
C MET A 446 22.03 7.59 -16.52
N TYR A 447 23.22 7.49 -15.94
CA TYR A 447 24.44 7.06 -16.62
C TYR A 447 25.20 6.01 -15.80
N GLU A 448 25.72 4.99 -16.45
CA GLU A 448 26.61 4.03 -15.80
C GLU A 448 27.94 4.66 -15.36
N PRO A 449 28.61 4.12 -14.33
CA PRO A 449 29.93 4.58 -13.93
C PRO A 449 30.91 4.58 -15.10
N GLY A 450 31.65 5.68 -15.23
CA GLY A 450 32.64 5.85 -16.31
C GLY A 450 32.06 6.31 -17.64
N THR A 451 30.74 6.48 -17.77
CA THR A 451 30.13 7.05 -18.99
C THR A 451 30.65 8.48 -19.22
N SER A 452 31.18 8.72 -20.42
CA SER A 452 31.54 10.06 -20.87
C SER A 452 30.31 10.72 -21.46
N VAL A 453 29.89 11.84 -20.88
CA VAL A 453 28.73 12.62 -21.32
C VAL A 453 29.19 13.97 -21.81
N GLU A 454 28.93 14.27 -23.07
CA GLU A 454 29.12 15.62 -23.61
C GLU A 454 27.97 16.50 -23.09
N ILE A 455 28.31 17.63 -22.51
CA ILE A 455 27.40 18.67 -22.03
C ILE A 455 27.54 19.91 -22.93
N ASN A 456 26.43 20.34 -23.49
CA ASN A 456 26.38 21.49 -24.39
C ASN A 456 25.40 22.55 -23.87
N ALA A 457 25.93 23.70 -23.49
CA ALA A 457 25.10 24.84 -23.08
C ALA A 457 24.66 25.64 -24.31
N VAL A 458 23.36 25.68 -24.55
CA VAL A 458 22.75 26.38 -25.69
C VAL A 458 22.14 27.71 -25.22
N PRO A 459 22.74 28.86 -25.53
CA PRO A 459 22.19 30.15 -25.12
C PRO A 459 20.87 30.46 -25.82
N ALA A 460 19.94 31.09 -25.10
CA ALA A 460 18.76 31.70 -25.73
C ALA A 460 19.13 32.96 -26.52
N ASP A 461 18.24 33.42 -27.39
CA ASP A 461 18.42 34.64 -28.18
C ASP A 461 18.75 35.83 -27.26
N GLY A 462 19.83 36.56 -27.56
CA GLY A 462 20.31 37.70 -26.76
C GLY A 462 21.19 37.33 -25.56
N TRP A 463 21.53 36.06 -25.40
CA TRP A 463 22.42 35.57 -24.36
C TRP A 463 23.64 34.88 -24.94
N SER A 464 24.70 34.79 -24.17
CA SER A 464 25.90 34.01 -24.48
C SER A 464 26.26 33.13 -23.32
N PHE A 465 26.76 31.92 -23.60
CA PHE A 465 27.36 31.08 -22.57
C PHE A 465 28.60 31.75 -22.00
N SER A 466 28.70 31.74 -20.68
CA SER A 466 29.84 32.30 -19.96
C SER A 466 30.78 31.22 -19.46
N ASN A 467 30.24 30.32 -18.63
CA ASN A 467 31.01 29.24 -18.03
C ASN A 467 30.11 28.21 -17.38
N TRP A 468 30.66 27.03 -17.17
CA TRP A 468 30.13 26.01 -16.24
C TRP A 468 30.58 26.33 -14.82
N SER A 469 29.73 26.04 -13.83
CA SER A 469 30.04 26.12 -12.41
C SER A 469 29.34 25.03 -11.63
N GLY A 470 29.64 24.88 -10.34
CA GLY A 470 29.15 23.81 -9.48
C GLY A 470 30.24 22.76 -9.27
N GLN A 471 29.87 21.46 -9.29
CA GLN A 471 30.84 20.37 -9.15
C GLN A 471 31.67 20.15 -10.43
N TRP A 472 31.24 20.72 -11.54
CA TRP A 472 31.99 20.82 -12.79
C TRP A 472 32.12 22.29 -13.15
N ALA A 473 33.33 22.74 -13.41
CA ALA A 473 33.63 24.14 -13.73
C ALA A 473 34.56 24.26 -14.93
N GLY A 474 34.26 25.16 -15.83
CA GLY A 474 35.04 25.38 -17.04
C GLY A 474 34.41 26.41 -17.99
N SER A 475 35.10 26.75 -19.06
CA SER A 475 34.62 27.68 -20.10
C SER A 475 34.46 26.99 -21.47
N ASN A 476 34.81 25.70 -21.58
CA ASN A 476 34.61 24.96 -22.81
C ASN A 476 33.12 24.70 -23.02
N ASN A 477 32.65 24.82 -24.25
CA ASN A 477 31.28 24.50 -24.64
C ASN A 477 31.24 24.06 -26.12
N PRO A 478 30.91 22.82 -26.44
CA PRO A 478 30.59 21.74 -25.48
C PRO A 478 31.80 21.33 -24.63
N ASP A 479 31.52 20.63 -23.50
CA ASP A 479 32.52 20.02 -22.64
C ASP A 479 32.16 18.58 -22.34
N THR A 480 33.07 17.77 -21.82
CA THR A 480 32.84 16.35 -21.54
C THR A 480 33.07 16.03 -20.06
N VAL A 481 32.08 15.46 -19.44
CA VAL A 481 32.13 14.99 -18.05
C VAL A 481 32.12 13.45 -17.98
N VAL A 482 32.90 12.88 -17.07
CA VAL A 482 32.88 11.42 -16.82
C VAL A 482 32.08 11.14 -15.55
N MET A 483 31.05 10.33 -15.68
CA MET A 483 30.10 10.03 -14.60
C MET A 483 30.69 9.02 -13.61
N ASN A 484 31.35 9.52 -12.56
CA ASN A 484 31.89 8.70 -11.45
C ASN A 484 31.14 8.94 -10.13
N SER A 485 30.21 9.87 -10.12
CA SER A 485 29.28 10.20 -9.04
C SER A 485 28.13 11.02 -9.60
N ASN A 486 27.08 11.23 -8.79
CA ASN A 486 26.09 12.26 -9.11
C ASN A 486 26.75 13.61 -9.26
N LEU A 487 26.37 14.38 -10.29
CA LEU A 487 27.04 15.61 -10.68
C LEU A 487 26.05 16.78 -10.75
N ALA A 488 26.23 17.78 -9.89
CA ALA A 488 25.51 19.04 -9.98
C ALA A 488 26.30 20.05 -10.80
N ILE A 489 25.73 20.50 -11.92
CA ILE A 489 26.35 21.45 -12.84
C ILE A 489 25.45 22.67 -13.04
N THR A 490 26.06 23.81 -13.27
CA THR A 490 25.34 25.05 -13.58
C THR A 490 25.89 25.66 -14.87
N ALA A 491 25.03 25.84 -15.85
CA ALA A 491 25.33 26.63 -17.03
C ALA A 491 25.06 28.12 -16.75
N ASN A 492 26.07 28.96 -16.83
CA ASN A 492 25.94 30.39 -16.64
C ASN A 492 25.86 31.09 -18.01
N PHE A 493 24.78 31.81 -18.21
CA PHE A 493 24.58 32.63 -19.40
C PHE A 493 24.57 34.10 -18.99
N THR A 494 25.19 34.94 -19.82
CA THR A 494 25.23 36.41 -19.65
C THR A 494 24.50 37.07 -20.80
N VAL A 495 23.83 38.18 -20.51
CA VAL A 495 23.17 38.98 -21.53
C VAL A 495 24.27 39.59 -22.43
N LEU A 496 24.12 39.42 -23.74
CA LEU A 496 24.97 40.14 -24.69
C LEU A 496 24.78 41.64 -24.45
N SER A 497 25.89 42.35 -24.10
CA SER A 497 25.85 43.75 -23.77
C SER A 497 25.20 44.57 -24.90
N SER A 498 24.29 45.43 -24.54
CA SER A 498 23.35 46.17 -25.38
C SER A 498 23.97 47.22 -26.36
N ILE A 499 25.21 47.04 -26.82
CA ILE A 499 25.76 47.89 -27.86
C ILE A 499 25.46 47.36 -29.28
N ASP A 500 25.20 46.05 -29.42
CA ASP A 500 24.88 45.45 -30.72
C ASP A 500 23.38 45.13 -30.93
N SER A 501 22.52 45.32 -29.90
CA SER A 501 21.10 44.88 -29.95
C SER A 501 20.10 45.99 -30.32
N ILE A 502 20.54 47.20 -30.64
CA ILE A 502 19.61 48.28 -30.96
C ILE A 502 19.03 48.17 -32.41
N ASN A 503 19.52 47.26 -33.25
CA ASN A 503 19.06 47.14 -34.65
C ASN A 503 18.83 45.69 -35.17
N SER A 504 18.67 44.66 -34.36
CA SER A 504 18.31 43.34 -34.87
C SER A 504 16.78 43.17 -34.95
N VAL A 505 16.22 43.38 -36.11
CA VAL A 505 14.86 42.96 -36.45
C VAL A 505 14.85 41.42 -36.39
N PRO A 506 13.89 40.78 -35.69
CA PRO A 506 13.76 39.32 -35.69
C PRO A 506 13.71 38.75 -37.11
N SER A 507 14.41 37.68 -37.38
CA SER A 507 14.46 37.08 -38.73
C SER A 507 13.22 36.22 -39.08
N LYS A 508 12.37 35.90 -38.08
CA LYS A 508 11.19 35.07 -38.27
C LYS A 508 10.11 35.33 -37.23
N PHE A 509 8.88 34.95 -37.56
CA PHE A 509 7.78 34.89 -36.61
C PHE A 509 8.02 33.77 -35.61
N ASN A 510 7.71 34.03 -34.33
CA ASN A 510 7.74 32.99 -33.30
C ASN A 510 6.79 33.34 -32.14
N LEU A 511 6.12 32.32 -31.59
CA LEU A 511 5.32 32.40 -30.37
C LEU A 511 5.96 31.48 -29.34
N PHE A 512 6.56 32.06 -28.32
CA PHE A 512 7.30 31.32 -27.31
C PHE A 512 6.38 30.67 -26.28
N PRO A 513 6.84 29.62 -25.59
CA PRO A 513 6.15 29.09 -24.42
C PRO A 513 5.91 30.18 -23.37
N SER A 514 4.72 30.16 -22.78
CA SER A 514 4.39 31.06 -21.65
C SER A 514 5.17 30.67 -20.39
N TYR A 515 5.59 31.67 -19.62
CA TYR A 515 6.32 31.43 -18.38
C TYR A 515 5.85 32.41 -17.28
N PRO A 516 5.60 31.89 -16.06
CA PRO A 516 5.56 30.47 -15.65
C PRO A 516 4.44 29.67 -16.34
N ASN A 517 4.62 28.36 -16.50
CA ASN A 517 3.59 27.45 -16.96
C ASN A 517 3.85 26.04 -16.36
N PRO A 518 3.01 25.52 -15.42
CA PRO A 518 1.77 26.11 -14.91
C PRO A 518 1.95 27.45 -14.17
N PHE A 519 0.88 28.28 -14.10
CA PHE A 519 0.94 29.61 -13.51
C PHE A 519 -0.23 29.90 -12.54
N ASN A 520 -0.05 30.92 -11.64
CA ASN A 520 -1.06 31.35 -10.68
C ASN A 520 -0.81 32.82 -10.25
N PRO A 521 -1.68 33.77 -10.50
CA PRO A 521 -2.68 33.78 -11.57
C PRO A 521 -2.11 34.37 -12.87
N THR A 522 -0.79 34.70 -12.94
CA THR A 522 -0.19 35.45 -14.04
C THR A 522 0.85 34.64 -14.80
N THR A 523 0.88 34.84 -16.12
CA THR A 523 1.94 34.29 -16.98
C THR A 523 2.32 35.31 -18.07
N GLN A 524 3.57 35.28 -18.51
CA GLN A 524 4.07 36.13 -19.58
C GLN A 524 4.14 35.33 -20.88
N ILE A 525 3.65 35.92 -21.96
CA ILE A 525 3.68 35.36 -23.32
C ILE A 525 4.62 36.28 -24.14
N LYS A 526 5.66 35.68 -24.74
CA LYS A 526 6.60 36.36 -25.61
C LYS A 526 6.38 35.94 -27.04
N TYR A 527 6.60 36.86 -27.98
CA TYR A 527 6.51 36.59 -29.42
C TYR A 527 7.40 37.55 -30.22
N THR A 528 7.67 37.15 -31.48
CA THR A 528 8.47 37.97 -32.42
C THR A 528 7.78 38.02 -33.77
N HIS A 529 7.97 39.15 -34.49
CA HIS A 529 7.59 39.30 -35.88
C HIS A 529 8.64 40.10 -36.63
N PRO A 530 9.03 39.67 -37.87
CA PRO A 530 10.13 40.24 -38.61
C PRO A 530 9.73 41.44 -39.45
N GLU A 531 8.47 41.75 -39.60
CA GLU A 531 7.92 42.81 -40.44
C GLU A 531 6.80 43.57 -39.75
N ALA A 532 6.53 44.78 -40.19
CA ALA A 532 5.40 45.58 -39.71
C ALA A 532 4.08 44.92 -40.14
N ILE A 533 3.28 44.43 -39.17
CA ILE A 533 2.12 43.63 -39.45
C ILE A 533 1.05 43.74 -38.36
N HIS A 534 -0.18 43.47 -38.71
CA HIS A 534 -1.27 43.34 -37.73
C HIS A 534 -1.15 42.04 -36.96
N VAL A 535 -0.92 42.13 -35.65
CA VAL A 535 -0.78 40.97 -34.75
C VAL A 535 -2.06 40.84 -33.92
N LYS A 536 -2.57 39.61 -33.90
CA LYS A 536 -3.65 39.22 -33.01
C LYS A 536 -3.19 38.05 -32.12
N LEU A 537 -3.19 38.23 -30.78
CA LEU A 537 -2.88 37.23 -29.80
C LEU A 537 -4.11 36.97 -28.92
N ILE A 538 -4.64 35.75 -29.00
CA ILE A 538 -5.95 35.39 -28.41
C ILE A 538 -5.78 34.21 -27.47
N ILE A 539 -6.46 34.27 -26.33
CA ILE A 539 -6.62 33.15 -25.39
C ILE A 539 -7.92 32.42 -25.70
N TYR A 540 -7.86 31.09 -25.73
CA TYR A 540 -8.99 30.20 -25.90
C TYR A 540 -9.13 29.22 -24.73
N ASP A 541 -10.35 28.81 -24.43
CA ASP A 541 -10.62 27.71 -23.51
C ASP A 541 -10.46 26.35 -24.24
N ILE A 542 -10.63 25.25 -23.47
CA ILE A 542 -10.53 23.87 -23.98
C ILE A 542 -11.57 23.52 -25.05
N PHE A 543 -12.64 24.31 -25.20
CA PHE A 543 -13.68 24.14 -26.21
C PHE A 543 -13.43 25.01 -27.45
N GLY A 544 -12.31 25.74 -27.48
CA GLY A 544 -11.95 26.63 -28.59
C GLY A 544 -12.73 27.97 -28.59
N ARG A 545 -13.39 28.32 -27.49
CA ARG A 545 -14.08 29.61 -27.35
C ARG A 545 -13.07 30.67 -26.96
N GLU A 546 -13.15 31.85 -27.57
CA GLU A 546 -12.33 33.00 -27.24
C GLU A 546 -12.64 33.48 -25.81
N VAL A 547 -11.59 33.54 -24.99
CA VAL A 547 -11.63 34.04 -23.62
C VAL A 547 -11.32 35.53 -23.59
N THR A 548 -10.25 35.93 -24.25
CA THR A 548 -9.82 37.31 -24.38
C THR A 548 -8.80 37.45 -25.51
N ALA A 549 -8.76 38.64 -26.15
CA ALA A 549 -7.69 39.03 -27.05
C ALA A 549 -6.70 39.92 -26.27
N LEU A 550 -5.48 39.45 -26.10
CA LEU A 550 -4.42 40.19 -25.43
C LEU A 550 -3.79 41.25 -26.29
N VAL A 551 -3.68 41.01 -27.60
CA VAL A 551 -3.17 41.90 -28.62
C VAL A 551 -4.10 41.85 -29.83
N ASN A 552 -4.40 43.00 -30.43
CA ASN A 552 -5.15 43.10 -31.66
C ASN A 552 -4.88 44.45 -32.31
N GLU A 553 -3.63 44.66 -32.79
CA GLU A 553 -3.16 45.95 -33.33
C GLU A 553 -2.06 45.75 -34.38
N PHE A 554 -1.75 46.80 -35.10
CA PHE A 554 -0.61 46.86 -36.00
C PHE A 554 0.66 47.17 -35.20
N GLN A 555 1.71 46.38 -35.42
CA GLN A 555 2.98 46.49 -34.69
C GLN A 555 4.18 46.54 -35.63
N GLU A 556 5.17 47.40 -35.30
CA GLU A 556 6.45 47.44 -35.96
C GLU A 556 7.30 46.23 -35.59
N PRO A 557 8.21 45.75 -36.49
CA PRO A 557 9.04 44.57 -36.25
C PRO A 557 9.70 44.59 -34.88
N GLY A 558 9.79 43.45 -34.24
CA GLY A 558 10.44 43.41 -32.92
C GLY A 558 10.12 42.19 -32.06
N TYR A 559 10.78 42.19 -30.91
CA TYR A 559 10.50 41.26 -29.79
C TYR A 559 9.45 41.89 -28.88
N ARG A 560 8.40 41.12 -28.55
CA ARG A 560 7.25 41.57 -27.77
C ARG A 560 6.97 40.64 -26.60
N SER A 561 6.34 41.20 -25.58
CA SER A 561 5.97 40.46 -24.39
C SER A 561 4.67 41.04 -23.82
N ILE A 562 3.74 40.18 -23.43
CA ILE A 562 2.47 40.55 -22.79
C ILE A 562 2.18 39.62 -21.63
N THR A 563 1.60 40.17 -20.58
CA THR A 563 1.21 39.37 -19.40
C THR A 563 -0.29 39.10 -19.45
N TRP A 564 -0.66 37.85 -19.26
CA TRP A 564 -2.05 37.47 -19.01
C TRP A 564 -2.26 37.19 -17.51
N HIS A 565 -3.35 37.76 -16.97
CA HIS A 565 -3.66 37.71 -15.55
C HIS A 565 -4.74 36.66 -15.20
N GLY A 566 -5.03 35.72 -16.08
CA GLY A 566 -6.08 34.71 -15.86
C GLY A 566 -7.49 35.31 -15.89
N THR A 567 -7.72 36.33 -16.74
CA THR A 567 -9.02 37.03 -16.83
C THR A 567 -9.62 36.94 -18.23
N ASP A 568 -10.96 37.03 -18.30
CA ASP A 568 -11.71 37.17 -19.56
C ASP A 568 -11.68 38.62 -20.12
N ALA A 569 -12.33 38.83 -21.26
CA ALA A 569 -12.42 40.13 -21.91
C ALA A 569 -13.11 41.20 -21.07
N PHE A 570 -13.81 40.86 -20.00
CA PHE A 570 -14.49 41.77 -19.07
C PHE A 570 -13.67 41.97 -17.77
N GLY A 571 -12.46 41.40 -17.69
CA GLY A 571 -11.61 41.49 -16.50
C GLY A 571 -11.98 40.54 -15.37
N ARG A 572 -12.90 39.60 -15.58
CA ARG A 572 -13.32 38.62 -14.57
C ARG A 572 -12.36 37.42 -14.58
N ASN A 573 -11.98 36.93 -13.40
CA ASN A 573 -11.12 35.75 -13.27
C ASN A 573 -11.78 34.52 -13.94
N VAL A 574 -10.98 33.79 -14.71
CA VAL A 574 -11.42 32.54 -15.32
C VAL A 574 -11.06 31.35 -14.40
N GLY A 575 -11.70 30.21 -14.60
CA GLY A 575 -11.47 29.00 -13.79
C GLY A 575 -10.07 28.41 -14.00
N ALA A 576 -9.59 27.69 -12.98
CA ALA A 576 -8.37 26.88 -13.15
C ALA A 576 -8.59 25.83 -14.25
N GLY A 577 -7.57 25.59 -15.05
CA GLY A 577 -7.66 24.64 -16.16
C GLY A 577 -6.65 24.90 -17.28
N MET A 578 -6.82 24.17 -18.37
CA MET A 578 -5.99 24.30 -19.56
C MET A 578 -6.56 25.38 -20.48
N TYR A 579 -5.67 26.24 -21.00
CA TYR A 579 -5.97 27.27 -21.97
C TYR A 579 -5.01 27.16 -23.15
N PHE A 580 -5.43 27.68 -24.28
CA PHE A 580 -4.59 27.82 -25.49
C PHE A 580 -4.42 29.30 -25.79
N TYR A 581 -3.25 29.68 -26.27
CA TYR A 581 -3.03 30.99 -26.81
C TYR A 581 -2.49 30.89 -28.25
N SER A 582 -3.05 31.70 -29.12
CA SER A 582 -2.78 31.65 -30.54
C SER A 582 -2.37 33.02 -31.07
N MET A 583 -1.23 33.08 -31.74
CA MET A 583 -0.77 34.26 -32.47
C MET A 583 -1.15 34.14 -33.95
N HIS A 584 -1.74 35.22 -34.46
CA HIS A 584 -2.07 35.42 -35.87
C HIS A 584 -1.40 36.67 -36.37
N ALA A 585 -0.54 36.57 -37.40
CA ALA A 585 0.15 37.65 -38.02
C ALA A 585 0.32 37.39 -39.53
N GLY A 586 -0.52 38.00 -40.37
CA GLY A 586 -0.60 37.68 -41.81
C GLY A 586 -0.96 36.21 -42.06
N GLN A 587 -0.07 35.48 -42.69
CA GLN A 587 -0.23 34.04 -42.93
C GLN A 587 0.28 33.18 -41.76
N TYR A 588 1.02 33.78 -40.82
CA TYR A 588 1.55 33.02 -39.70
C TYR A 588 0.47 32.72 -38.67
N ARG A 589 0.46 31.45 -38.22
CA ARG A 589 -0.40 30.93 -37.15
C ARG A 589 0.41 29.99 -36.30
N GLN A 590 0.43 30.24 -34.98
CA GLN A 590 0.99 29.31 -34.01
C GLN A 590 0.13 29.33 -32.76
N THR A 591 -0.09 28.14 -32.18
CA THR A 591 -0.88 27.95 -30.95
C THR A 591 -0.08 27.13 -29.95
N ASN A 592 -0.02 27.58 -28.72
CA ASN A 592 0.60 26.91 -27.60
C ASN A 592 -0.43 26.72 -26.48
N LYS A 593 -0.12 25.80 -25.55
CA LYS A 593 -0.97 25.51 -24.37
C LYS A 593 -0.35 26.07 -23.09
N MET A 594 -1.21 26.38 -22.12
CA MET A 594 -0.80 26.78 -20.77
C MET A 594 -1.81 26.27 -19.74
N VAL A 595 -1.39 26.18 -18.48
CA VAL A 595 -2.21 25.67 -17.37
C VAL A 595 -2.28 26.72 -16.27
N LEU A 596 -3.50 27.17 -15.98
CA LEU A 596 -3.80 28.06 -14.84
C LEU A 596 -4.08 27.18 -13.62
N LEU A 597 -3.32 27.37 -12.55
CA LEU A 597 -3.58 26.81 -11.23
C LEU A 597 -4.54 27.73 -10.46
N LYS A 598 -5.14 27.18 -9.41
CA LYS A 598 -6.08 27.93 -8.56
C LYS A 598 -5.35 28.59 -7.39
#